data_106046397c7398cc1c0b78a0f0b08318
#
_entry.id   106046397c7398cc1c0b78a0f0b08318
#
_cell.length_a   1.000
_cell.length_b   1.000
_cell.length_c   1.000
_cell.angle_alpha   90.00
_cell.angle_beta   90.00
_cell.angle_gamma   90.00
#
_symmetry.space_group_name_H-M   'P 1'
#
loop_
_entity.id
_entity.type
_entity.pdbx_description
1 polymer ?
#
loop_
_entity_poly.entity_id
_entity_poly.type
_entity_poly.pdbx_seq_one_letter_code
_entity_poly.pdbx_strand_id
1 'polypeptide(L)'
;MCTRLLHLNKAACCLVAPFIMLLAQQQVMALSTDQKQAIEINADTGVLDDAKNINTYTGNVIVTQGSIRITGDKMTVHYNKDNQIEVLVVEGNPATYRQLPDSRKVYDEARAKRMEYHKQKNLIILKTNAVVKQESGSLRSDRIEYDTALSRVKASSEPAGKGDKAGKKDRVKIIIPPQHD
;
A
#
# COMPACT_ATOMS: atom_id res chain seq x y z
N MET A 1 34.69 -20.44 82.82
CA MET A 1 35.02 -21.88 82.56
C MET A 1 34.54 -22.26 81.17
N CYS A 2 35.50 -22.65 80.34
CA CYS A 2 35.34 -23.49 79.12
C CYS A 2 34.39 -23.02 78.02
N THR A 3 34.94 -22.54 76.97
CA THR A 3 35.70 -23.12 75.84
C THR A 3 34.85 -23.79 74.75
N ARG A 4 35.21 -23.36 73.58
CA ARG A 4 35.26 -24.01 72.23
C ARG A 4 34.13 -23.75 71.32
N LEU A 5 34.45 -23.06 70.27
CA LEU A 5 35.16 -23.29 68.99
C LEU A 5 34.36 -23.97 67.92
N LEU A 6 34.33 -23.22 66.83
CA LEU A 6 34.38 -23.63 65.40
C LEU A 6 33.33 -24.62 64.90
N HIS A 7 32.55 -24.21 63.85
CA HIS A 7 32.95 -24.63 62.52
C HIS A 7 32.26 -23.78 61.45
N LEU A 8 33.09 -23.22 60.65
CA LEU A 8 32.96 -22.67 59.33
C LEU A 8 32.31 -23.70 58.38
N ASN A 9 31.25 -23.37 57.70
CA ASN A 9 30.99 -24.03 56.45
C ASN A 9 30.38 -23.05 55.43
N LYS A 10 31.23 -22.79 54.45
CA LYS A 10 30.92 -22.06 53.21
C LYS A 10 29.95 -22.88 52.37
N ALA A 11 28.82 -22.34 52.10
CA ALA A 11 28.03 -22.74 50.91
C ALA A 11 27.67 -21.49 50.19
N ALA A 12 28.53 -21.10 49.27
CA ALA A 12 28.23 -20.11 48.25
C ALA A 12 27.19 -20.71 47.32
N CYS A 13 25.94 -20.35 47.51
CA CYS A 13 24.88 -20.68 46.56
C CYS A 13 24.83 -19.55 45.52
N CYS A 14 25.50 -19.79 44.38
CA CYS A 14 25.40 -18.98 43.19
C CYS A 14 23.96 -19.03 42.71
N LEU A 15 23.18 -18.01 43.05
CA LEU A 15 21.94 -17.72 42.36
C LEU A 15 22.25 -17.14 40.98
N VAL A 16 22.40 -18.01 40.00
CA VAL A 16 22.37 -17.66 38.58
C VAL A 16 20.90 -17.35 38.25
N ALA A 17 20.54 -16.08 38.35
CA ALA A 17 19.29 -15.60 37.80
C ALA A 17 19.35 -15.73 36.26
N PRO A 18 18.46 -16.46 35.62
CA PRO A 18 18.38 -16.41 34.16
C PRO A 18 17.86 -15.02 33.78
N PHE A 19 18.77 -14.21 33.25
CA PHE A 19 18.45 -12.97 32.56
C PHE A 19 17.71 -13.36 31.28
N ILE A 20 16.39 -13.52 31.39
CA ILE A 20 15.50 -13.68 30.24
C ILE A 20 15.51 -12.34 29.50
N MET A 21 16.40 -12.27 28.52
CA MET A 21 16.46 -11.20 27.54
C MET A 21 15.16 -11.27 26.71
N LEU A 22 14.16 -10.53 27.15
CA LEU A 22 12.93 -10.33 26.41
C LEU A 22 13.30 -9.56 25.14
N LEU A 23 13.62 -10.30 24.08
CA LEU A 23 13.70 -9.76 22.72
C LEU A 23 12.31 -9.24 22.38
N ALA A 24 12.07 -7.97 22.69
CA ALA A 24 10.95 -7.25 22.13
C ALA A 24 11.12 -7.33 20.61
N GLN A 25 10.39 -8.23 19.98
CA GLN A 25 10.20 -8.23 18.54
C GLN A 25 9.46 -6.94 18.22
N GLN A 26 10.21 -5.92 17.88
CA GLN A 26 9.66 -4.75 17.22
C GLN A 26 9.11 -5.26 15.89
N GLN A 27 7.82 -5.49 15.86
CA GLN A 27 7.11 -5.62 14.60
C GLN A 27 7.29 -4.28 13.90
N VAL A 28 8.22 -4.27 12.97
CA VAL A 28 8.35 -3.18 12.01
C VAL A 28 7.07 -3.24 11.19
N MET A 29 6.04 -2.55 11.65
CA MET A 29 4.91 -2.18 10.82
C MET A 29 5.50 -1.26 9.76
N ALA A 30 5.64 -1.77 8.55
CA ALA A 30 5.95 -0.97 7.36
C ALA A 30 4.74 -0.09 7.06
N LEU A 31 4.46 0.87 7.93
CA LEU A 31 3.59 1.99 7.65
C LEU A 31 4.46 2.97 6.87
N SER A 32 4.23 3.08 5.57
CA SER A 32 4.89 4.09 4.76
C SER A 32 4.82 5.44 5.45
N THR A 33 5.94 6.10 5.61
CA THR A 33 6.04 7.47 6.16
C THR A 33 5.18 8.44 5.36
N ASP A 34 4.87 8.10 4.11
CA ASP A 34 4.01 8.87 3.21
C ASP A 34 2.64 9.17 3.80
N GLN A 35 2.00 8.22 4.49
CA GLN A 35 0.65 8.40 5.06
C GLN A 35 0.59 9.49 6.14
N LYS A 36 1.73 9.89 6.70
CA LYS A 36 1.84 10.97 7.69
C LYS A 36 2.07 12.33 7.05
N GLN A 37 2.34 12.37 5.74
CA GLN A 37 2.55 13.60 4.99
C GLN A 37 1.22 14.23 4.57
N ALA A 38 1.22 15.53 4.39
CA ALA A 38 0.07 16.24 3.84
C ALA A 38 -0.25 15.74 2.42
N ILE A 39 -1.54 15.70 2.10
CA ILE A 39 -2.01 15.44 0.74
C ILE A 39 -2.13 16.78 0.03
N GLU A 40 -1.46 16.93 -1.09
CA GLU A 40 -1.58 18.07 -1.98
C GLU A 40 -2.28 17.64 -3.27
N ILE A 41 -3.27 18.42 -3.72
CA ILE A 41 -4.05 18.17 -4.93
C ILE A 41 -3.97 19.39 -5.82
N ASN A 42 -3.48 19.20 -7.06
CA ASN A 42 -3.45 20.19 -8.11
C ASN A 42 -4.35 19.73 -9.25
N ALA A 43 -5.19 20.63 -9.76
CA ALA A 43 -6.09 20.39 -10.88
C ALA A 43 -6.46 21.71 -11.54
N ASP A 44 -6.98 21.68 -12.78
CA ASP A 44 -7.45 22.88 -13.48
C ASP A 44 -8.74 23.41 -12.85
N THR A 45 -9.63 22.52 -12.38
CA THR A 45 -10.89 22.87 -11.71
C THR A 45 -11.18 21.96 -10.54
N GLY A 46 -11.83 22.49 -9.50
CA GLY A 46 -12.30 21.74 -8.33
C GLY A 46 -13.75 22.12 -7.99
N VAL A 47 -14.57 21.12 -7.70
CA VAL A 47 -15.96 21.28 -7.20
C VAL A 47 -16.06 20.51 -5.90
N LEU A 48 -16.44 21.20 -4.82
CA LEU A 48 -16.68 20.63 -3.51
C LEU A 48 -18.18 20.59 -3.28
N ASP A 49 -18.73 19.39 -3.08
CA ASP A 49 -20.16 19.17 -2.84
C ASP A 49 -20.35 18.52 -1.47
N ASP A 50 -20.42 19.37 -0.45
CA ASP A 50 -20.55 18.95 0.95
C ASP A 50 -21.88 18.21 1.20
N ALA A 51 -22.94 18.53 0.42
CA ALA A 51 -24.23 17.86 0.57
C ALA A 51 -24.17 16.39 0.15
N LYS A 52 -23.27 16.06 -0.78
CA LYS A 52 -23.06 14.70 -1.25
C LYS A 52 -21.83 14.02 -0.64
N ASN A 53 -21.02 14.75 0.16
CA ASN A 53 -19.72 14.31 0.64
C ASN A 53 -18.78 13.87 -0.50
N ILE A 54 -18.75 14.67 -1.57
CA ILE A 54 -17.96 14.37 -2.78
C ILE A 54 -17.22 15.63 -3.23
N ASN A 55 -15.90 15.49 -3.41
CA ASN A 55 -15.10 16.51 -4.11
C ASN A 55 -14.66 15.96 -5.46
N THR A 56 -14.80 16.77 -6.51
CA THR A 56 -14.40 16.41 -7.88
C THR A 56 -13.36 17.40 -8.37
N TYR A 57 -12.26 16.90 -8.89
CA TYR A 57 -11.16 17.63 -9.50
C TYR A 57 -11.04 17.20 -10.96
N THR A 58 -10.86 18.14 -11.88
CA THR A 58 -10.84 17.86 -13.32
C THR A 58 -9.73 18.65 -14.00
N GLY A 59 -9.08 18.04 -14.96
CA GLY A 59 -7.99 18.57 -15.77
C GLY A 59 -6.65 18.51 -15.07
N ASN A 60 -5.69 17.84 -15.72
CA ASN A 60 -4.30 17.74 -15.27
C ASN A 60 -4.13 17.41 -13.76
N VAL A 61 -4.96 16.51 -13.26
CA VAL A 61 -4.98 16.19 -11.82
C VAL A 61 -3.68 15.55 -11.39
N ILE A 62 -3.07 16.13 -10.35
CA ILE A 62 -1.87 15.62 -9.70
C ILE A 62 -2.12 15.60 -8.20
N VAL A 63 -1.94 14.44 -7.59
CA VAL A 63 -1.97 14.25 -6.13
C VAL A 63 -0.60 13.83 -5.66
N THR A 64 -0.12 14.45 -4.60
CA THR A 64 1.13 14.07 -3.94
C THR A 64 0.93 13.86 -2.45
N GLN A 65 1.57 12.83 -1.89
CA GLN A 65 1.65 12.57 -0.47
C GLN A 65 2.96 11.84 -0.16
N GLY A 66 3.97 12.58 0.31
CA GLY A 66 5.32 12.03 0.45
C GLY A 66 5.88 11.55 -0.89
N SER A 67 6.24 10.27 -1.00
CA SER A 67 6.72 9.66 -2.25
C SER A 67 5.59 9.27 -3.21
N ILE A 68 4.35 9.22 -2.72
CA ILE A 68 3.18 8.88 -3.53
C ILE A 68 2.89 10.02 -4.51
N ARG A 69 2.71 9.67 -5.77
CA ARG A 69 2.22 10.55 -6.82
C ARG A 69 1.15 9.85 -7.65
N ILE A 70 -0.01 10.47 -7.77
CA ILE A 70 -1.12 10.00 -8.60
C ILE A 70 -1.39 11.07 -9.66
N THR A 71 -1.64 10.65 -10.90
CA THR A 71 -2.04 11.56 -11.98
C THR A 71 -3.24 11.02 -12.73
N GLY A 72 -4.05 11.92 -13.29
CA GLY A 72 -5.20 11.56 -14.11
C GLY A 72 -5.88 12.78 -14.71
N ASP A 73 -6.94 12.54 -15.49
CA ASP A 73 -7.74 13.59 -16.12
C ASP A 73 -8.86 14.07 -15.18
N LYS A 74 -9.32 13.18 -14.29
CA LYS A 74 -10.36 13.46 -13.30
C LYS A 74 -10.11 12.67 -12.04
N MET A 75 -10.36 13.29 -10.89
CA MET A 75 -10.38 12.63 -9.59
C MET A 75 -11.68 12.95 -8.84
N THR A 76 -12.27 11.93 -8.22
CA THR A 76 -13.41 12.07 -7.32
C THR A 76 -13.01 11.52 -5.95
N VAL A 77 -13.15 12.33 -4.92
CA VAL A 77 -12.91 11.95 -3.53
C VAL A 77 -14.26 11.76 -2.85
N HIS A 78 -14.49 10.59 -2.30
CA HIS A 78 -15.66 10.27 -1.50
C HIS A 78 -15.30 10.28 -0.03
N TYR A 79 -16.11 10.96 0.78
CA TYR A 79 -15.95 11.04 2.21
C TYR A 79 -17.04 10.23 2.92
N ASN A 80 -16.70 9.63 4.04
CA ASN A 80 -17.66 8.99 4.91
C ASN A 80 -18.39 10.03 5.79
N LYS A 81 -19.31 9.58 6.65
CA LYS A 81 -20.08 10.44 7.57
C LYS A 81 -19.23 11.19 8.60
N ASP A 82 -18.02 10.71 8.86
CA ASP A 82 -17.06 11.31 9.78
C ASP A 82 -16.09 12.26 9.06
N ASN A 83 -16.41 12.64 7.83
CA ASN A 83 -15.59 13.50 6.96
C ASN A 83 -14.18 12.94 6.70
N GLN A 84 -14.04 11.61 6.72
CA GLN A 84 -12.79 10.94 6.38
C GLN A 84 -12.85 10.43 4.95
N ILE A 85 -11.71 10.51 4.24
CA ILE A 85 -11.61 9.95 2.89
C ILE A 85 -11.88 8.45 2.94
N GLU A 86 -12.90 8.00 2.22
CA GLU A 86 -13.27 6.61 2.06
C GLU A 86 -12.65 6.02 0.79
N VAL A 87 -12.92 6.66 -0.34
CA VAL A 87 -12.45 6.22 -1.66
C VAL A 87 -11.99 7.41 -2.50
N LEU A 88 -10.81 7.28 -3.10
CA LEU A 88 -10.39 8.13 -4.21
C LEU A 88 -10.55 7.36 -5.52
N VAL A 89 -11.25 7.96 -6.47
CA VAL A 89 -11.40 7.42 -7.82
C VAL A 89 -10.65 8.33 -8.78
N VAL A 90 -9.71 7.77 -9.52
CA VAL A 90 -8.94 8.53 -10.52
C VAL A 90 -9.14 7.90 -11.89
N GLU A 91 -9.50 8.72 -12.84
CA GLU A 91 -9.73 8.37 -14.24
C GLU A 91 -8.73 9.12 -15.12
N GLY A 92 -8.22 8.44 -16.16
CA GLY A 92 -7.24 9.02 -17.08
C GLY A 92 -6.91 8.10 -18.24
N ASN A 93 -6.11 8.58 -19.19
CA ASN A 93 -5.72 7.81 -20.36
C ASN A 93 -4.20 7.72 -20.55
N PRO A 94 -3.47 7.04 -19.64
CA PRO A 94 -3.92 6.38 -18.39
C PRO A 94 -3.87 7.30 -17.16
N ALA A 95 -4.63 6.93 -16.13
CA ALA A 95 -4.32 7.32 -14.77
C ALA A 95 -3.06 6.57 -14.29
N THR A 96 -2.20 7.23 -13.52
CA THR A 96 -0.93 6.65 -13.03
C THR A 96 -0.81 6.77 -11.51
N TYR A 97 -0.08 5.84 -10.93
CA TYR A 97 0.31 5.82 -9.52
C TYR A 97 1.77 5.43 -9.41
N ARG A 98 2.50 6.06 -8.51
CA ARG A 98 3.82 5.60 -8.08
C ARG A 98 4.00 5.83 -6.59
N GLN A 99 4.79 4.98 -5.96
CA GLN A 99 5.22 5.09 -4.57
C GLN A 99 6.60 4.48 -4.40
N LEU A 100 7.43 5.09 -3.56
CA LEU A 100 8.70 4.51 -3.14
C LEU A 100 8.48 3.79 -1.80
N PRO A 101 8.49 2.46 -1.74
CA PRO A 101 8.35 1.73 -0.48
C PRO A 101 9.54 1.98 0.45
N ASP A 102 9.31 2.09 1.76
CA ASP A 102 10.34 2.44 2.76
C ASP A 102 11.58 1.52 2.73
N SER A 103 11.42 0.27 2.34
CA SER A 103 12.49 -0.73 2.31
C SER A 103 13.18 -0.88 0.94
N ARG A 104 12.77 -0.10 -0.08
CA ARG A 104 13.25 -0.25 -1.46
C ARG A 104 13.75 1.06 -2.05
N LYS A 105 14.62 0.94 -3.06
CA LYS A 105 15.15 2.08 -3.83
C LYS A 105 14.45 2.25 -5.19
N VAL A 106 13.53 1.34 -5.50
CA VAL A 106 12.79 1.31 -6.78
C VAL A 106 11.32 1.61 -6.51
N TYR A 107 10.75 2.49 -7.32
CA TYR A 107 9.34 2.82 -7.23
C TYR A 107 8.45 1.64 -7.63
N ASP A 108 7.40 1.42 -6.87
CA ASP A 108 6.24 0.69 -7.35
C ASP A 108 5.42 1.63 -8.24
N GLU A 109 5.08 1.16 -9.43
CA GLU A 109 4.31 1.92 -10.42
C GLU A 109 3.05 1.16 -10.81
N ALA A 110 1.96 1.88 -10.97
CA ALA A 110 0.72 1.32 -11.51
C ALA A 110 0.09 2.27 -12.51
N ARG A 111 -0.65 1.71 -13.47
CA ARG A 111 -1.45 2.47 -14.41
C ARG A 111 -2.69 1.71 -14.84
N ALA A 112 -3.76 2.43 -15.11
CA ALA A 112 -5.03 1.91 -15.62
C ALA A 112 -5.86 3.05 -16.20
N LYS A 113 -6.99 2.76 -16.88
CA LYS A 113 -7.94 3.82 -17.25
C LYS A 113 -8.68 4.35 -16.03
N ARG A 114 -8.88 3.49 -15.00
CA ARG A 114 -9.54 3.85 -13.75
C ARG A 114 -8.83 3.19 -12.57
N MET A 115 -8.58 3.96 -11.54
CA MET A 115 -8.05 3.50 -10.26
C MET A 115 -9.00 3.87 -9.13
N GLU A 116 -9.18 2.98 -8.17
CA GLU A 116 -9.94 3.21 -6.96
C GLU A 116 -9.04 2.89 -5.77
N TYR A 117 -8.74 3.87 -4.95
CA TYR A 117 -7.99 3.67 -3.72
C TYR A 117 -8.92 3.71 -2.52
N HIS A 118 -9.13 2.57 -1.90
CA HIS A 118 -9.89 2.39 -0.67
C HIS A 118 -8.96 2.57 0.53
N LYS A 119 -8.90 3.80 1.05
CA LYS A 119 -7.92 4.19 2.05
C LYS A 119 -7.93 3.32 3.31
N GLN A 120 -9.13 3.06 3.87
CA GLN A 120 -9.27 2.24 5.08
C GLN A 120 -8.88 0.77 4.90
N LYS A 121 -8.89 0.28 3.66
CA LYS A 121 -8.56 -1.11 3.30
C LYS A 121 -7.13 -1.26 2.78
N ASN A 122 -6.40 -0.17 2.60
CA ASN A 122 -5.10 -0.15 1.91
C ASN A 122 -5.14 -0.85 0.55
N LEU A 123 -6.27 -0.74 -0.16
CA LEU A 123 -6.54 -1.49 -1.38
C LEU A 123 -6.65 -0.55 -2.57
N ILE A 124 -5.83 -0.79 -3.59
CA ILE A 124 -5.94 -0.14 -4.89
C ILE A 124 -6.56 -1.12 -5.87
N ILE A 125 -7.63 -0.71 -6.56
CA ILE A 125 -8.27 -1.47 -7.62
C ILE A 125 -8.01 -0.75 -8.94
N LEU A 126 -7.33 -1.43 -9.84
CA LEU A 126 -7.02 -0.96 -11.18
C LEU A 126 -7.96 -1.62 -12.18
N LYS A 127 -8.58 -0.85 -13.05
CA LYS A 127 -9.56 -1.32 -14.03
C LYS A 127 -9.20 -0.83 -15.42
N THR A 128 -9.32 -1.71 -16.39
CA THR A 128 -9.12 -1.48 -17.82
C THR A 128 -7.68 -1.14 -18.17
N ASN A 129 -7.00 -2.06 -18.86
CA ASN A 129 -5.59 -1.96 -19.25
C ASN A 129 -4.66 -1.78 -18.03
N ALA A 130 -4.98 -2.46 -16.94
CA ALA A 130 -4.23 -2.37 -15.70
C ALA A 130 -2.82 -2.96 -15.83
N VAL A 131 -1.83 -2.24 -15.33
CA VAL A 131 -0.43 -2.66 -15.24
C VAL A 131 0.10 -2.28 -13.87
N VAL A 132 0.78 -3.22 -13.22
CA VAL A 132 1.58 -2.97 -12.02
C VAL A 132 3.02 -3.36 -12.34
N LYS A 133 3.97 -2.51 -11.95
CA LYS A 133 5.39 -2.75 -12.09
C LYS A 133 6.04 -2.56 -10.73
N GLN A 134 6.78 -3.55 -10.31
CA GLN A 134 7.54 -3.58 -9.06
C GLN A 134 8.96 -4.04 -9.36
N GLU A 135 9.87 -3.97 -8.40
CA GLU A 135 11.23 -4.49 -8.54
C GLU A 135 11.24 -5.97 -8.96
N SER A 136 10.32 -6.76 -8.43
CA SER A 136 10.16 -8.20 -8.73
C SER A 136 9.59 -8.50 -10.11
N GLY A 137 9.15 -7.49 -10.87
CA GLY A 137 8.61 -7.69 -12.22
C GLY A 137 7.38 -6.84 -12.55
N SER A 138 6.68 -7.24 -13.59
CA SER A 138 5.47 -6.54 -14.02
C SER A 138 4.30 -7.48 -14.28
N LEU A 139 3.10 -6.98 -14.00
CA LEU A 139 1.84 -7.69 -14.17
C LEU A 139 0.88 -6.83 -14.99
N ARG A 140 0.23 -7.44 -15.98
CA ARG A 140 -0.81 -6.80 -16.80
C ARG A 140 -2.08 -7.64 -16.78
N SER A 141 -3.24 -6.97 -16.66
CA SER A 141 -4.56 -7.58 -16.70
C SER A 141 -5.64 -6.53 -16.93
N ASP A 142 -6.88 -6.94 -17.13
CA ASP A 142 -8.02 -5.99 -17.17
C ASP A 142 -8.36 -5.46 -15.79
N ARG A 143 -8.18 -6.29 -14.76
CA ARG A 143 -8.41 -5.92 -13.37
C ARG A 143 -7.25 -6.38 -12.50
N ILE A 144 -6.71 -5.48 -11.70
CA ILE A 144 -5.69 -5.78 -10.68
C ILE A 144 -6.15 -5.20 -9.35
N GLU A 145 -6.07 -6.00 -8.30
CA GLU A 145 -6.25 -5.60 -6.92
C GLU A 145 -4.88 -5.62 -6.23
N TYR A 146 -4.44 -4.49 -5.71
CA TYR A 146 -3.17 -4.32 -5.02
C TYR A 146 -3.41 -3.91 -3.58
N ASP A 147 -3.06 -4.81 -2.67
CA ASP A 147 -3.04 -4.56 -1.22
C ASP A 147 -1.68 -3.93 -0.88
N THR A 148 -1.69 -2.63 -0.57
CA THR A 148 -0.45 -1.88 -0.32
C THR A 148 0.17 -2.18 1.04
N ALA A 149 -0.63 -2.63 2.02
CA ALA A 149 -0.13 -3.02 3.34
C ALA A 149 0.60 -4.36 3.31
N LEU A 150 0.09 -5.31 2.51
CA LEU A 150 0.64 -6.66 2.39
C LEU A 150 1.57 -6.82 1.17
N SER A 151 1.73 -5.78 0.34
CA SER A 151 2.42 -5.85 -0.96
C SER A 151 1.92 -7.00 -1.84
N ARG A 152 0.63 -7.33 -1.73
CA ARG A 152 0.01 -8.46 -2.42
C ARG A 152 -0.79 -7.99 -3.62
N VAL A 153 -0.51 -8.60 -4.77
CA VAL A 153 -1.19 -8.31 -6.03
C VAL A 153 -2.04 -9.51 -6.45
N LYS A 154 -3.31 -9.25 -6.80
CA LYS A 154 -4.22 -10.22 -7.40
C LYS A 154 -4.69 -9.67 -8.74
N ALA A 155 -4.54 -10.45 -9.80
CA ALA A 155 -4.98 -10.09 -11.13
C ALA A 155 -6.08 -11.03 -11.62
N SER A 156 -7.05 -10.48 -12.34
CA SER A 156 -8.11 -11.22 -12.99
C SER A 156 -8.46 -10.61 -14.34
N SER A 157 -8.72 -11.45 -15.33
CA SER A 157 -9.37 -11.00 -16.55
C SER A 157 -10.87 -10.91 -16.28
N GLU A 158 -11.49 -9.75 -16.55
CA GLU A 158 -12.96 -9.66 -16.48
C GLU A 158 -13.56 -10.48 -17.64
N PRO A 159 -14.69 -11.18 -17.40
CA PRO A 159 -15.42 -11.80 -18.51
C PRO A 159 -15.92 -10.66 -19.43
N ALA A 160 -15.72 -10.81 -20.74
CA ALA A 160 -16.30 -9.91 -21.72
C ALA A 160 -17.79 -9.69 -21.40
N GLY A 161 -18.22 -8.42 -21.27
CA GLY A 161 -19.62 -8.10 -20.97
C GLY A 161 -20.54 -8.77 -21.99
N LYS A 162 -21.76 -9.14 -21.57
CA LYS A 162 -22.80 -9.64 -22.45
C LYS A 162 -23.08 -8.58 -23.54
N GLY A 163 -22.46 -8.72 -24.70
CA GLY A 163 -22.63 -7.78 -25.82
C GLY A 163 -21.45 -7.67 -26.77
N ASP A 164 -20.24 -7.90 -26.31
CA ASP A 164 -19.09 -7.93 -27.19
C ASP A 164 -18.94 -9.32 -27.80
N LYS A 165 -18.96 -9.34 -29.16
CA LYS A 165 -18.59 -10.51 -29.96
C LYS A 165 -17.31 -11.07 -29.37
N ALA A 166 -17.27 -12.37 -29.11
CA ALA A 166 -16.22 -13.15 -28.49
C ALA A 166 -14.78 -12.62 -28.76
N GLY A 167 -14.46 -11.49 -28.13
CA GLY A 167 -13.15 -10.88 -28.14
C GLY A 167 -12.24 -11.73 -27.24
N LYS A 168 -11.06 -11.99 -27.71
CA LYS A 168 -9.99 -12.73 -27.07
C LYS A 168 -9.88 -12.26 -25.61
N LYS A 169 -10.25 -13.14 -24.68
CA LYS A 169 -10.16 -12.87 -23.25
C LYS A 169 -8.71 -12.51 -22.93
N ASP A 170 -8.45 -11.26 -22.56
CA ASP A 170 -7.08 -10.82 -22.24
C ASP A 170 -6.60 -11.61 -21.02
N ARG A 171 -5.55 -12.37 -21.24
CA ARG A 171 -4.96 -13.22 -20.20
C ARG A 171 -4.09 -12.37 -19.28
N VAL A 172 -4.04 -12.74 -18.00
CA VAL A 172 -3.05 -12.19 -17.06
C VAL A 172 -1.65 -12.43 -17.63
N LYS A 173 -0.86 -11.40 -17.81
CA LYS A 173 0.53 -11.48 -18.27
C LYS A 173 1.46 -11.05 -17.16
N ILE A 174 2.38 -11.93 -16.79
CA ILE A 174 3.42 -11.68 -15.78
C ILE A 174 4.77 -11.71 -16.46
N ILE A 175 5.64 -10.76 -16.16
CA ILE A 175 7.02 -10.70 -16.61
C ILE A 175 7.90 -10.64 -15.35
N ILE A 176 8.76 -11.63 -15.18
CA ILE A 176 9.75 -11.71 -14.10
C ILE A 176 11.12 -11.41 -14.73
N PRO A 177 11.86 -10.40 -14.24
CA PRO A 177 13.21 -10.13 -14.75
C PRO A 177 14.15 -11.28 -14.40
N PRO A 178 15.24 -11.49 -15.18
CA PRO A 178 16.28 -12.43 -14.80
C PRO A 178 16.90 -12.03 -13.46
N GLN A 179 17.15 -13.01 -12.61
CA GLN A 179 17.89 -12.80 -11.37
C GLN A 179 19.38 -12.72 -11.74
N HIS A 180 20.03 -11.64 -11.33
CA HIS A 180 21.48 -11.53 -11.44
C HIS A 180 22.07 -12.16 -10.16
N ASP A 181 22.89 -13.19 -10.36
CA ASP A 181 23.71 -13.80 -9.30
C ASP A 181 24.79 -12.82 -8.82
#